data_3d17a7270a0a753fb70a73b812e6589c
#
_entry.id   3d17a7270a0a753fb70a73b812e6589c
#
_cell.length_a   1.000
_cell.length_b   1.000
_cell.length_c   1.000
_cell.angle_alpha   90.00
_cell.angle_beta   90.00
_cell.angle_gamma   90.00
#
_symmetry.space_group_name_H-M   'P 1'
#
loop_
_entity.id
_entity.type
_entity.pdbx_description
1 polymer ?
#
loop_
_entity_poly.entity_id
_entity_poly.type
_entity_poly.pdbx_seq_one_letter_code
_entity_poly.pdbx_strand_id
1 'polypeptide(L)'
;MSAQEMQHGGRFHMDDRGIRYCDIFPEIEKGDINVSIIEPGAAALWHRHMHQDDYQIVVKGSLKVGICNTPYMENDDLEGYGLPEDQAASIYEQREEEFINWQQLKEKFIDNTEIEEKYENWPDDEPQCVWHSLSERNASHGPLFIPRYLWHGCYNYTNEQAILIYHITNKYDGNDEERMHPLIAGWRYEREVK
;
A
#
# COMPACT_ATOMS: atom_id res chain seq x y z
N MET A 1 8.24 -12.11 -12.76
CA MET A 1 8.66 -13.36 -12.08
C MET A 1 7.48 -14.30 -11.99
N SER A 2 7.66 -15.61 -12.18
CA SER A 2 6.57 -16.59 -12.10
C SER A 2 6.33 -16.97 -10.64
N ALA A 3 5.05 -17.05 -10.23
CA ALA A 3 4.69 -17.69 -8.97
C ALA A 3 5.00 -19.19 -9.06
N GLN A 4 5.44 -19.77 -7.95
CA GLN A 4 5.62 -21.21 -7.82
C GLN A 4 4.52 -21.76 -6.92
N GLU A 5 3.95 -22.92 -7.30
CA GLU A 5 2.95 -23.58 -6.48
C GLU A 5 3.63 -24.30 -5.28
N MET A 6 3.00 -24.23 -4.12
CA MET A 6 3.39 -24.96 -2.93
C MET A 6 2.77 -26.37 -2.95
N GLN A 7 3.36 -27.32 -2.22
CA GLN A 7 2.95 -28.73 -2.22
C GLN A 7 1.48 -28.96 -1.80
N HIS A 8 0.91 -28.05 -1.01
CA HIS A 8 -0.45 -28.16 -0.46
C HIS A 8 -1.39 -27.04 -0.93
N GLY A 9 -1.14 -26.50 -2.13
CA GLY A 9 -1.80 -25.29 -2.62
C GLY A 9 -1.09 -24.03 -2.13
N GLY A 10 -1.56 -22.89 -2.54
CA GLY A 10 -0.88 -21.63 -2.32
C GLY A 10 0.29 -21.39 -3.28
N ARG A 11 0.84 -20.21 -3.21
CA ARG A 11 1.88 -19.73 -4.12
C ARG A 11 2.93 -18.97 -3.34
N PHE A 12 4.15 -18.97 -3.82
CA PHE A 12 5.16 -18.06 -3.31
C PHE A 12 5.84 -17.29 -4.43
N HIS A 13 6.24 -16.08 -4.12
CA HIS A 13 7.02 -15.20 -4.98
C HIS A 13 8.27 -14.78 -4.24
N MET A 14 9.38 -14.68 -4.96
CA MET A 14 10.63 -14.17 -4.42
C MET A 14 11.20 -13.11 -5.38
N ASP A 15 11.56 -11.96 -4.84
CA ASP A 15 12.22 -10.87 -5.56
C ASP A 15 13.17 -10.12 -4.61
N ASP A 16 13.68 -8.96 -5.03
CA ASP A 16 14.57 -8.11 -4.24
C ASP A 16 13.94 -7.50 -2.97
N ARG A 17 12.62 -7.54 -2.88
CA ARG A 17 11.87 -7.11 -1.68
C ARG A 17 11.81 -8.20 -0.62
N GLY A 18 12.04 -9.46 -0.98
CA GLY A 18 11.98 -10.61 -0.09
C GLY A 18 11.08 -11.72 -0.60
N ILE A 19 10.41 -12.41 0.31
CA ILE A 19 9.56 -13.57 0.01
C ILE A 19 8.11 -13.24 0.38
N ARG A 20 7.17 -13.61 -0.49
CA ARG A 20 5.74 -13.53 -0.25
C ARG A 20 5.09 -14.90 -0.44
N TYR A 21 4.36 -15.33 0.57
CA TYR A 21 3.50 -16.50 0.51
C TYR A 21 2.05 -16.03 0.37
N CYS A 22 1.36 -16.50 -0.67
CA CYS A 22 -0.02 -16.10 -1.00
C CYS A 22 -0.92 -17.31 -0.99
N ASP A 23 -2.21 -17.08 -0.72
CA ASP A 23 -3.25 -18.10 -0.76
C ASP A 23 -2.89 -19.33 0.08
N ILE A 24 -2.34 -19.07 1.29
CA ILE A 24 -1.82 -20.11 2.18
C ILE A 24 -2.94 -20.98 2.79
N PHE A 25 -4.18 -20.53 2.69
CA PHE A 25 -5.37 -21.27 3.11
C PHE A 25 -6.36 -21.35 1.93
N PRO A 26 -6.12 -22.24 0.95
CA PRO A 26 -6.92 -22.29 -0.29
C PRO A 26 -8.39 -22.63 -0.06
N GLU A 27 -8.75 -23.20 1.11
CA GLU A 27 -10.12 -23.52 1.50
C GLU A 27 -10.95 -22.28 1.89
N ILE A 28 -10.32 -21.12 2.08
CA ILE A 28 -11.05 -19.88 2.35
C ILE A 28 -11.76 -19.44 1.07
N GLU A 29 -13.09 -19.44 1.09
CA GLU A 29 -13.91 -19.10 -0.10
C GLU A 29 -13.83 -17.63 -0.45
N LYS A 30 -13.72 -16.75 0.57
CA LYS A 30 -13.62 -15.30 0.39
C LYS A 30 -12.34 -14.78 1.03
N GLY A 31 -11.63 -13.95 0.27
CA GLY A 31 -10.39 -13.36 0.73
C GLY A 31 -9.22 -14.34 0.72
N ASP A 32 -8.07 -13.82 1.09
CA ASP A 32 -6.83 -14.54 1.24
C ASP A 32 -6.10 -14.08 2.50
N ILE A 33 -5.35 -15.00 3.12
CA ILE A 33 -4.36 -14.65 4.13
C ILE A 33 -2.98 -14.88 3.52
N ASN A 34 -2.16 -13.86 3.58
CA ASN A 34 -0.86 -13.83 2.97
C ASN A 34 0.23 -13.51 3.99
N VAL A 35 1.43 -13.95 3.73
CA VAL A 35 2.62 -13.63 4.53
C VAL A 35 3.69 -13.06 3.63
N SER A 36 4.25 -11.92 4.01
CA SER A 36 5.42 -11.33 3.35
C SER A 36 6.59 -11.24 4.31
N ILE A 37 7.75 -11.69 3.86
CA ILE A 37 9.03 -11.43 4.52
C ILE A 37 9.69 -10.31 3.73
N ILE A 38 9.84 -9.15 4.35
CA ILE A 38 10.28 -7.91 3.70
C ILE A 38 11.69 -7.61 4.16
N GLU A 39 12.61 -7.55 3.20
CA GLU A 39 14.02 -7.30 3.46
C GLU A 39 14.29 -5.88 3.96
N PRO A 40 15.41 -5.65 4.66
CA PRO A 40 15.84 -4.33 5.07
C PRO A 40 15.93 -3.36 3.88
N GLY A 41 15.31 -2.19 4.01
CA GLY A 41 15.29 -1.16 2.99
C GLY A 41 14.38 -1.46 1.79
N ALA A 42 13.66 -2.59 1.81
CA ALA A 42 12.71 -2.92 0.76
C ALA A 42 11.37 -2.18 0.96
N ALA A 43 10.69 -1.89 -0.14
CA ALA A 43 9.40 -1.21 -0.16
C ALA A 43 8.43 -1.92 -1.09
N ALA A 44 7.17 -2.04 -0.69
CA ALA A 44 6.09 -2.29 -1.62
C ALA A 44 5.71 -0.97 -2.31
N LEU A 45 5.54 -1.03 -3.63
CA LEU A 45 5.12 0.14 -4.40
C LEU A 45 3.71 0.60 -3.98
N TRP A 46 3.43 1.89 -4.16
CA TRP A 46 2.11 2.45 -3.99
C TRP A 46 1.11 1.75 -4.92
N HIS A 47 0.03 1.25 -4.31
CA HIS A 47 -1.06 0.58 -5.00
C HIS A 47 -2.36 0.81 -4.26
N ARG A 48 -3.47 0.60 -4.95
CA ARG A 48 -4.82 0.60 -4.39
C ARG A 48 -5.64 -0.52 -5.00
N HIS A 49 -6.72 -0.86 -4.33
CA HIS A 49 -7.69 -1.85 -4.77
C HIS A 49 -9.08 -1.24 -4.85
N MET A 50 -9.85 -1.68 -5.85
CA MET A 50 -11.21 -1.18 -6.07
C MET A 50 -12.28 -2.06 -5.40
N HIS A 51 -11.95 -3.32 -5.09
CA HIS A 51 -12.93 -4.31 -4.62
C HIS A 51 -12.54 -5.02 -3.33
N GLN A 52 -11.32 -4.81 -2.80
CA GLN A 52 -10.86 -5.45 -1.58
C GLN A 52 -10.38 -4.44 -0.53
N ASP A 53 -10.59 -4.78 0.72
CA ASP A 53 -10.00 -4.11 1.87
C ASP A 53 -8.84 -4.96 2.39
N ASP A 54 -7.83 -4.32 2.98
CA ASP A 54 -6.66 -4.97 3.55
C ASP A 54 -6.62 -4.83 5.07
N TYR A 55 -6.14 -5.87 5.75
CA TYR A 55 -5.85 -5.86 7.18
C TYR A 55 -4.42 -6.31 7.38
N GLN A 56 -3.57 -5.46 7.93
CA GLN A 56 -2.13 -5.69 8.01
C GLN A 56 -1.63 -5.72 9.44
N ILE A 57 -0.82 -6.73 9.78
CA ILE A 57 -0.18 -6.86 11.09
C ILE A 57 1.28 -7.31 10.93
N VAL A 58 2.20 -6.63 11.63
CA VAL A 58 3.60 -7.02 11.67
C VAL A 58 3.83 -7.90 12.88
N VAL A 59 4.27 -9.15 12.67
CA VAL A 59 4.51 -10.14 13.73
C VAL A 59 5.98 -10.28 14.08
N LYS A 60 6.87 -9.73 13.27
CA LYS A 60 8.30 -9.62 13.54
C LYS A 60 8.87 -8.39 12.86
N GLY A 61 9.79 -7.68 13.54
CA GLY A 61 10.41 -6.47 13.00
C GLY A 61 9.47 -5.26 13.01
N SER A 62 9.70 -4.33 12.09
CA SER A 62 8.92 -3.10 11.99
C SER A 62 8.81 -2.63 10.54
N LEU A 63 7.67 -2.04 10.21
CA LEU A 63 7.39 -1.42 8.91
C LEU A 63 6.76 -0.05 9.11
N LYS A 64 7.00 0.86 8.17
CA LYS A 64 6.13 2.02 7.96
C LYS A 64 5.12 1.67 6.87
N VAL A 65 3.85 1.98 7.11
CA VAL A 65 2.76 1.83 6.13
C VAL A 65 2.16 3.20 5.90
N GLY A 66 2.20 3.67 4.67
CA GLY A 66 1.52 4.89 4.26
C GLY A 66 0.14 4.59 3.73
N ILE A 67 -0.85 5.40 4.09
CA ILE A 67 -2.21 5.37 3.55
C ILE A 67 -2.57 6.78 3.10
N CYS A 68 -2.95 6.93 1.83
CA CYS A 68 -3.19 8.22 1.20
C CYS A 68 -4.48 8.21 0.39
N ASN A 69 -5.17 9.33 0.36
CA ASN A 69 -6.24 9.56 -0.63
C ASN A 69 -5.64 9.79 -2.03
N THR A 70 -4.60 10.60 -2.07
CA THR A 70 -3.74 10.76 -3.23
C THR A 70 -2.29 10.69 -2.78
N PRO A 71 -1.41 9.99 -3.51
CA PRO A 71 -0.04 9.76 -3.07
C PRO A 71 0.90 10.92 -3.41
N TYR A 72 0.42 12.13 -3.62
CA TYR A 72 1.29 13.29 -3.80
C TYR A 72 0.97 14.42 -2.83
N MET A 73 1.96 15.24 -2.49
CA MET A 73 1.81 16.47 -1.74
C MET A 73 1.94 17.66 -2.65
N GLU A 74 1.09 18.68 -2.40
CA GLU A 74 1.02 19.92 -3.20
C GLU A 74 2.36 20.66 -3.30
N ASN A 75 3.22 20.49 -2.30
CA ASN A 75 4.52 21.14 -2.18
C ASN A 75 5.72 20.26 -2.52
N ASP A 76 5.51 19.10 -3.14
CA ASP A 76 6.63 18.24 -3.54
C ASP A 76 7.30 18.83 -4.79
N ASP A 77 8.46 19.44 -4.57
CA ASP A 77 9.24 20.08 -5.61
C ASP A 77 10.00 19.03 -6.44
N LEU A 78 9.54 18.82 -7.68
CA LEU A 78 10.20 17.93 -8.64
C LEU A 78 11.55 18.47 -9.13
N GLU A 79 11.86 19.76 -8.93
CA GLU A 79 13.14 20.34 -9.36
C GLU A 79 14.33 19.68 -8.64
N GLY A 80 14.16 19.33 -7.38
CA GLY A 80 15.18 18.61 -6.60
C GLY A 80 15.54 17.22 -7.14
N TYR A 81 14.79 16.70 -8.13
CA TYR A 81 15.05 15.39 -8.75
C TYR A 81 15.93 15.46 -9.99
N GLY A 82 16.24 16.66 -10.49
CA GLY A 82 17.04 16.84 -11.71
C GLY A 82 16.37 16.26 -12.96
N LEU A 83 15.03 16.21 -12.98
CA LEU A 83 14.26 15.73 -14.12
C LEU A 83 14.26 16.78 -15.25
N PRO A 84 14.25 16.35 -16.52
CA PRO A 84 13.93 17.24 -17.63
C PRO A 84 12.56 17.92 -17.44
N GLU A 85 12.43 19.18 -17.87
CA GLU A 85 11.23 20.00 -17.67
C GLU A 85 9.96 19.36 -18.25
N ASP A 86 10.08 18.70 -19.42
CA ASP A 86 8.98 18.00 -20.06
C ASP A 86 8.51 16.78 -19.25
N GLN A 87 9.44 16.07 -18.58
CA GLN A 87 9.09 14.96 -17.70
C GLN A 87 8.44 15.45 -16.40
N ALA A 88 8.94 16.54 -15.82
CA ALA A 88 8.35 17.15 -14.64
C ALA A 88 6.92 17.61 -14.93
N ALA A 89 6.68 18.29 -16.07
CA ALA A 89 5.36 18.71 -16.49
C ALA A 89 4.39 17.52 -16.63
N SER A 90 4.83 16.43 -17.26
CA SER A 90 3.99 15.22 -17.40
C SER A 90 3.65 14.58 -16.06
N ILE A 91 4.55 14.63 -15.08
CA ILE A 91 4.28 14.11 -13.73
C ILE A 91 3.25 14.98 -13.01
N TYR A 92 3.34 16.31 -13.14
CA TYR A 92 2.35 17.23 -12.56
C TYR A 92 0.96 17.00 -13.15
N GLU A 93 0.84 16.86 -14.48
CA GLU A 93 -0.42 16.53 -15.13
C GLU A 93 -1.03 15.23 -14.61
N GLN A 94 -0.23 14.18 -14.47
CA GLN A 94 -0.71 12.89 -13.93
C GLN A 94 -1.13 12.99 -12.46
N ARG A 95 -0.45 13.80 -11.66
CA ARG A 95 -0.84 14.05 -10.26
C ARG A 95 -2.18 14.77 -10.17
N GLU A 96 -2.40 15.76 -11.03
CA GLU A 96 -3.67 16.49 -11.10
C GLU A 96 -4.82 15.58 -11.52
N GLU A 97 -4.60 14.72 -12.53
CA GLU A 97 -5.57 13.69 -12.92
C GLU A 97 -5.93 12.75 -11.77
N GLU A 98 -4.95 12.28 -11.01
CA GLU A 98 -5.19 11.41 -9.85
C GLU A 98 -5.98 12.12 -8.75
N PHE A 99 -5.74 13.39 -8.53
CA PHE A 99 -6.51 14.17 -7.55
C PHE A 99 -7.97 14.35 -8.00
N ILE A 100 -8.20 14.62 -9.28
CA ILE A 100 -9.55 14.70 -9.85
C ILE A 100 -10.26 13.34 -9.74
N ASN A 101 -9.56 12.26 -10.04
CA ASN A 101 -10.07 10.90 -9.90
C ASN A 101 -10.46 10.59 -8.45
N TRP A 102 -9.63 11.01 -7.47
CA TRP A 102 -9.95 10.87 -6.07
C TRP A 102 -11.24 11.59 -5.69
N GLN A 103 -11.41 12.85 -6.10
CA GLN A 103 -12.62 13.61 -5.81
C GLN A 103 -13.88 12.94 -6.37
N GLN A 104 -13.81 12.39 -7.61
CA GLN A 104 -14.92 11.65 -8.20
C GLN A 104 -15.20 10.32 -7.48
N LEU A 105 -14.16 9.62 -7.03
CA LEU A 105 -14.30 8.41 -6.24
C LEU A 105 -14.94 8.72 -4.89
N LYS A 106 -14.47 9.76 -4.21
CA LYS A 106 -15.03 10.21 -2.93
C LYS A 106 -16.53 10.45 -3.00
N GLU A 107 -17.01 11.14 -4.02
CA GLU A 107 -18.45 11.37 -4.23
C GLU A 107 -19.25 10.07 -4.34
N LYS A 108 -18.67 9.01 -4.94
CA LYS A 108 -19.32 7.69 -5.04
C LYS A 108 -19.34 6.92 -3.72
N PHE A 109 -18.44 7.26 -2.78
CA PHE A 109 -18.27 6.53 -1.52
C PHE A 109 -18.92 7.21 -0.32
N ILE A 110 -19.22 8.51 -0.39
CA ILE A 110 -19.97 9.23 0.64
C ILE A 110 -21.32 8.55 0.93
N ASP A 111 -21.90 7.83 -0.04
CA ASP A 111 -23.09 7.03 0.16
C ASP A 111 -22.83 5.63 0.80
N ASN A 112 -21.57 5.28 1.10
CA ASN A 112 -21.22 3.98 1.66
C ASN A 112 -20.88 4.09 3.14
N THR A 113 -21.93 4.09 3.98
CA THR A 113 -21.84 4.16 5.44
C THR A 113 -20.93 3.12 6.09
N GLU A 114 -20.73 1.94 5.45
CA GLU A 114 -19.79 0.93 5.96
C GLU A 114 -18.32 1.40 5.96
N ILE A 115 -17.95 2.26 5.04
CA ILE A 115 -16.57 2.78 4.94
C ILE A 115 -16.39 3.93 5.92
N GLU A 116 -17.35 4.84 6.03
CA GLU A 116 -17.32 5.97 6.97
C GLU A 116 -17.27 5.50 8.43
N GLU A 117 -18.06 4.47 8.79
CA GLU A 117 -18.07 3.92 10.16
C GLU A 117 -16.76 3.21 10.55
N LYS A 118 -16.02 2.68 9.59
CA LYS A 118 -14.76 1.96 9.83
C LYS A 118 -13.52 2.85 9.84
N TYR A 119 -13.61 4.04 9.30
CA TYR A 119 -12.46 4.93 9.15
C TYR A 119 -12.74 6.28 9.80
N GLU A 120 -12.46 6.40 11.10
CA GLU A 120 -12.66 7.63 11.90
C GLU A 120 -11.88 8.85 11.35
N ASN A 121 -10.87 8.63 10.50
CA ASN A 121 -10.02 9.66 9.92
C ASN A 121 -9.99 9.57 8.39
N TRP A 122 -11.17 9.51 7.75
CA TRP A 122 -11.24 9.57 6.30
C TRP A 122 -10.56 10.85 5.80
N PRO A 123 -9.63 10.75 4.84
CA PRO A 123 -8.92 11.91 4.36
C PRO A 123 -9.88 12.98 3.82
N ASP A 124 -9.67 14.22 4.24
CA ASP A 124 -10.40 15.40 3.76
C ASP A 124 -10.17 15.63 2.26
N ASP A 125 -10.71 16.75 1.75
CA ASP A 125 -10.61 17.13 0.33
C ASP A 125 -9.19 17.53 -0.10
N GLU A 126 -8.26 17.61 0.85
CA GLU A 126 -6.85 17.91 0.58
C GLU A 126 -6.02 16.62 0.42
N PRO A 127 -4.93 16.65 -0.39
CA PRO A 127 -3.98 15.56 -0.46
C PRO A 127 -3.41 15.22 0.90
N GLN A 128 -3.66 14.01 1.38
CA GLN A 128 -3.19 13.56 2.70
C GLN A 128 -2.58 12.17 2.63
N CYS A 129 -1.48 11.99 3.34
CA CYS A 129 -0.93 10.69 3.62
C CYS A 129 -0.67 10.54 5.11
N VAL A 130 -1.20 9.48 5.68
CA VAL A 130 -0.98 9.12 7.09
C VAL A 130 0.00 7.96 7.15
N TRP A 131 1.07 8.15 7.92
CA TRP A 131 2.06 7.11 8.15
C TRP A 131 1.81 6.37 9.46
N HIS A 132 1.68 5.04 9.36
CA HIS A 132 1.54 4.14 10.48
C HIS A 132 2.85 3.37 10.71
N SER A 133 3.28 3.29 11.96
CA SER A 133 4.41 2.44 12.35
C SER A 133 3.88 1.13 12.90
N LEU A 134 4.03 0.05 12.13
CA LEU A 134 3.66 -1.29 12.56
C LEU A 134 4.89 -2.03 13.07
N SER A 135 4.73 -2.77 14.16
CA SER A 135 5.80 -3.58 14.73
C SER A 135 5.24 -4.76 15.53
N GLU A 136 6.07 -5.74 15.82
CA GLU A 136 5.71 -6.83 16.72
C GLU A 136 5.26 -6.35 18.12
N ARG A 137 5.72 -5.16 18.56
CA ARG A 137 5.37 -4.60 19.87
C ARG A 137 3.94 -4.07 19.91
N ASN A 138 3.41 -3.60 18.79
CA ASN A 138 2.04 -3.08 18.71
C ASN A 138 1.07 -4.04 18.00
N ALA A 139 1.50 -5.25 17.67
CA ALA A 139 0.66 -6.29 17.08
C ALA A 139 -0.58 -6.63 17.95
N SER A 140 -0.47 -6.45 19.28
CA SER A 140 -1.59 -6.67 20.21
C SER A 140 -2.72 -5.65 20.08
N HIS A 141 -2.50 -4.52 19.38
CA HIS A 141 -3.55 -3.53 19.11
C HIS A 141 -4.48 -3.96 17.96
N GLY A 142 -4.18 -5.09 17.31
CA GLY A 142 -4.90 -5.59 16.16
C GLY A 142 -4.29 -5.15 14.83
N PRO A 143 -4.86 -5.60 13.72
CA PRO A 143 -4.39 -5.24 12.40
C PRO A 143 -4.74 -3.80 12.04
N LEU A 144 -3.85 -3.16 11.27
CA LEU A 144 -4.15 -1.92 10.58
C LEU A 144 -5.16 -2.21 9.47
N PHE A 145 -6.29 -1.54 9.49
CA PHE A 145 -7.27 -1.59 8.43
C PHE A 145 -6.92 -0.58 7.33
N ILE A 146 -6.93 -1.03 6.07
CA ILE A 146 -6.72 -0.21 4.89
C ILE A 146 -7.94 -0.41 3.99
N PRO A 147 -8.82 0.60 3.88
CA PRO A 147 -9.99 0.48 3.04
C PRO A 147 -9.60 0.48 1.56
N ARG A 148 -10.42 -0.20 0.75
CA ARG A 148 -10.34 -0.11 -0.71
C ARG A 148 -10.33 1.36 -1.14
N TYR A 149 -9.81 1.63 -2.31
CA TYR A 149 -9.69 2.94 -2.95
C TYR A 149 -8.55 3.83 -2.41
N LEU A 150 -8.06 3.59 -1.21
CA LEU A 150 -6.92 4.34 -0.68
C LEU A 150 -5.60 3.78 -1.20
N TRP A 151 -4.76 4.66 -1.68
CA TRP A 151 -3.39 4.34 -2.01
C TRP A 151 -2.64 3.93 -0.76
N HIS A 152 -1.91 2.84 -0.83
CA HIS A 152 -1.09 2.39 0.28
C HIS A 152 0.18 1.71 -0.19
N GLY A 153 1.16 1.70 0.69
CA GLY A 153 2.44 1.05 0.48
C GLY A 153 3.17 0.87 1.80
N CYS A 154 4.13 0.00 1.84
CA CYS A 154 4.92 -0.24 3.04
C CYS A 154 6.42 -0.17 2.76
N TYR A 155 7.18 0.15 3.81
CA TYR A 155 8.62 0.28 3.75
C TYR A 155 9.28 -0.29 5.02
N ASN A 156 10.26 -1.16 4.81
CA ASN A 156 11.12 -1.63 5.90
C ASN A 156 12.29 -0.67 6.09
N TYR A 157 12.15 0.25 7.03
CA TYR A 157 13.19 1.25 7.37
C TYR A 157 14.27 0.72 8.32
N THR A 158 14.17 -0.53 8.74
CA THR A 158 15.09 -1.15 9.70
C THR A 158 16.20 -1.93 9.03
N ASN A 159 17.16 -2.42 9.81
CA ASN A 159 18.24 -3.29 9.36
C ASN A 159 17.92 -4.79 9.51
N GLU A 160 16.69 -5.11 9.89
CA GLU A 160 16.23 -6.49 10.09
C GLU A 160 15.05 -6.80 9.17
N GLN A 161 14.87 -8.07 8.83
CA GLN A 161 13.70 -8.53 8.11
C GLN A 161 12.42 -8.26 8.92
N ALA A 162 11.38 -7.82 8.25
CA ALA A 162 10.05 -7.74 8.82
C ALA A 162 9.16 -8.85 8.28
N ILE A 163 8.28 -9.40 9.13
CA ILE A 163 7.27 -10.37 8.75
C ILE A 163 5.90 -9.69 8.88
N LEU A 164 5.26 -9.50 7.74
CA LEU A 164 3.93 -8.95 7.58
C LEU A 164 2.95 -10.08 7.28
N ILE A 165 1.89 -10.20 8.08
CA ILE A 165 0.71 -10.99 7.76
C ILE A 165 -0.37 -10.01 7.32
N TYR A 166 -1.03 -10.30 6.22
CA TYR A 166 -2.14 -9.49 5.76
C TYR A 166 -3.29 -10.34 5.23
N HIS A 167 -4.49 -9.92 5.57
CA HIS A 167 -5.74 -10.48 5.07
C HIS A 167 -6.32 -9.51 4.05
N ILE A 168 -6.70 -10.02 2.89
CA ILE A 168 -7.43 -9.31 1.86
C ILE A 168 -8.86 -9.88 1.79
N THR A 169 -9.86 -9.00 1.67
CA THR A 169 -11.27 -9.41 1.79
C THR A 169 -11.82 -10.15 0.57
N ASN A 170 -11.14 -10.06 -0.57
CA ASN A 170 -11.45 -10.81 -1.79
C ASN A 170 -10.26 -11.68 -2.20
N LYS A 171 -10.47 -12.67 -3.04
CA LYS A 171 -9.38 -13.41 -3.68
C LYS A 171 -8.56 -12.45 -4.54
N TYR A 172 -7.24 -12.63 -4.54
CA TYR A 172 -6.34 -11.78 -5.32
C TYR A 172 -6.73 -11.79 -6.81
N ASP A 173 -7.03 -10.61 -7.33
CA ASP A 173 -7.23 -10.33 -8.75
C ASP A 173 -6.21 -9.25 -9.18
N GLY A 174 -5.29 -9.61 -10.05
CA GLY A 174 -4.30 -8.66 -10.57
C GLY A 174 -4.90 -7.52 -11.42
N ASN A 175 -6.17 -7.64 -11.82
CA ASN A 175 -6.89 -6.56 -12.51
C ASN A 175 -7.53 -5.55 -11.55
N ASP A 176 -7.61 -5.90 -10.26
CA ASP A 176 -8.12 -5.02 -9.20
C ASP A 176 -7.03 -4.15 -8.60
N GLU A 177 -5.75 -4.45 -8.87
CA GLU A 177 -4.61 -3.72 -8.32
C GLU A 177 -4.13 -2.62 -9.28
N GLU A 178 -4.39 -1.38 -8.93
CA GLU A 178 -3.78 -0.22 -9.58
C GLU A 178 -2.45 0.12 -8.91
N ARG A 179 -1.43 0.46 -9.69
CA ARG A 179 -0.09 0.80 -9.20
C ARG A 179 0.33 2.16 -9.71
N MET A 180 0.98 2.92 -8.84
CA MET A 180 1.52 4.22 -9.18
C MET A 180 3.05 4.20 -9.16
N HIS A 181 3.63 4.85 -10.15
CA HIS A 181 5.08 5.02 -10.19
C HIS A 181 5.53 5.91 -9.01
N PRO A 182 6.63 5.59 -8.31
CA PRO A 182 7.08 6.35 -7.14
C PRO A 182 7.31 7.85 -7.38
N LEU A 183 7.73 8.24 -8.58
CA LEU A 183 7.90 9.67 -8.94
C LEU A 183 6.56 10.39 -9.07
N ILE A 184 5.51 9.71 -9.57
CA ILE A 184 4.16 10.27 -9.66
C ILE A 184 3.59 10.42 -8.25
N ALA A 185 3.82 9.41 -7.42
CA ALA A 185 3.35 9.39 -6.03
C ALA A 185 3.90 10.55 -5.18
N GLY A 186 5.06 11.10 -5.51
CA GLY A 186 5.70 12.15 -4.71
C GLY A 186 6.15 11.71 -3.31
N TRP A 187 5.74 10.53 -2.87
CA TRP A 187 6.10 9.98 -1.57
C TRP A 187 7.37 9.18 -1.67
N ARG A 188 8.46 9.74 -1.16
CA ARG A 188 9.71 9.00 -1.00
C ARG A 188 9.64 8.19 0.28
N TYR A 189 10.06 6.94 0.17
CA TYR A 189 10.54 6.22 1.32
C TYR A 189 11.89 6.84 1.70
N GLU A 190 11.89 7.83 2.57
CA GLU A 190 13.13 8.38 3.09
C GLU A 190 13.85 7.27 3.85
N ARG A 191 14.97 6.81 3.30
CA ARG A 191 15.96 6.13 4.12
C ARG A 191 16.40 7.16 5.14
N GLU A 192 16.05 6.95 6.39
CA GLU A 192 16.77 7.55 7.48
C GLU A 192 18.21 7.03 7.37
N VAL A 193 19.03 7.76 6.62
CA VAL A 193 20.48 7.53 6.61
C VAL A 193 20.94 7.88 8.01
N LYS A 194 21.23 6.84 8.80
CA LYS A 194 21.97 7.00 10.04
C LYS A 194 23.45 7.23 9.73
#